data_c8e525a47cdfeb5188c86f3c0de58cc0
#
_entry.id   c8e525a47cdfeb5188c86f3c0de58cc0
#
_cell.length_a   1.000
_cell.length_b   1.000
_cell.length_c   1.000
_cell.angle_alpha   90.00
_cell.angle_beta   90.00
_cell.angle_gamma   90.00
#
_symmetry.space_group_name_H-M   'P 1'
#
loop_
_entity.id
_entity.type
_entity.pdbx_description
1 polymer ?
#
loop_
_entity_poly.entity_id
_entity_poly.type
_entity_poly.pdbx_seq_one_letter_code
_entity_poly.pdbx_strand_id
1 'polypeptide(L)'
;MLPHTAVEISGLSKIYNAYKSQPARQALYDLDLSIPAGSVFGLLGPNGAGKSTLINILAGLVRKTTGQVKIWGFDQDKNPRQSRAAIGVMPQELNLDPFFTPRAALDVQAGLYGIPKSQRRSEDILAMVGLSEKADAYSRSLSGGMRRRLLLAKALVHSPQILVLDEPTAGVDIELRQTLWDNVRRLNQETGMTIILTTHYLEEAEKMCDQIAIMNHGKLIAQDSTPNLLAQLDGKTMHIQPEEPVQTLPTHPDMTSSLNKDGSLNIRYSATKTSA
;
A
#
# COMPACT_ATOMS: atom_id res chain seq x y z
N MET A 1 -26.62 -0.52 6.83
CA MET A 1 -25.73 0.61 6.51
C MET A 1 -24.32 0.07 6.31
N LEU A 2 -23.63 0.50 5.26
CA LEU A 2 -22.19 0.22 5.12
C LEU A 2 -21.45 1.00 6.21
N PRO A 3 -20.38 0.45 6.80
CA PRO A 3 -19.61 1.17 7.80
C PRO A 3 -18.95 2.41 7.16
N HIS A 4 -18.88 3.52 7.89
CA HIS A 4 -18.17 4.72 7.42
C HIS A 4 -16.65 4.50 7.39
N THR A 5 -16.16 3.56 8.17
CA THR A 5 -14.74 3.25 8.35
C THR A 5 -14.47 1.80 7.92
N ALA A 6 -13.53 1.61 7.01
CA ALA A 6 -13.11 0.29 6.55
C ALA A 6 -12.20 -0.40 7.56
N VAL A 7 -11.26 0.35 8.15
CA VAL A 7 -10.33 -0.16 9.16
C VAL A 7 -10.27 0.82 10.33
N GLU A 8 -10.46 0.31 11.54
CA GLU A 8 -10.26 1.05 12.79
C GLU A 8 -9.21 0.34 13.64
N ILE A 9 -8.21 1.07 14.05
CA ILE A 9 -7.11 0.59 14.89
C ILE A 9 -6.98 1.50 16.10
N SER A 10 -6.90 0.91 17.30
CA SER A 10 -6.71 1.65 18.54
C SER A 10 -5.65 0.98 19.41
N GLY A 11 -4.61 1.73 19.78
CA GLY A 11 -3.54 1.32 20.67
C GLY A 11 -2.76 0.09 20.19
N LEU A 12 -2.62 -0.10 18.85
CA LEU A 12 -2.02 -1.29 18.29
C LEU A 12 -0.52 -1.34 18.52
N SER A 13 -0.08 -2.39 19.24
CA SER A 13 1.34 -2.67 19.39
C SER A 13 1.68 -4.10 18.96
N LYS A 14 2.90 -4.26 18.42
CA LYS A 14 3.45 -5.56 18.07
C LYS A 14 4.87 -5.71 18.53
N ILE A 15 5.09 -6.72 19.38
CA ILE A 15 6.41 -7.16 19.82
C ILE A 15 6.63 -8.58 19.27
N TYR A 16 7.71 -8.76 18.53
CA TYR A 16 8.23 -10.10 18.20
C TYR A 16 9.15 -10.55 19.32
N ASN A 17 8.83 -11.68 19.94
CA ASN A 17 9.64 -12.22 21.02
C ASN A 17 11.02 -12.66 20.52
N ALA A 18 11.97 -12.76 21.44
CA ALA A 18 13.28 -13.34 21.15
C ALA A 18 13.13 -14.77 20.58
N TYR A 19 13.84 -15.04 19.48
CA TYR A 19 13.85 -16.36 18.86
C TYR A 19 15.26 -16.72 18.38
N LYS A 20 15.79 -17.85 18.82
CA LYS A 20 17.19 -18.25 18.58
C LYS A 20 18.16 -17.13 19.02
N SER A 21 19.02 -16.65 18.13
CA SER A 21 19.98 -15.55 18.35
C SER A 21 19.41 -14.14 18.16
N GLN A 22 18.12 -14.01 17.78
CA GLN A 22 17.50 -12.69 17.55
C GLN A 22 16.85 -12.20 18.85
N PRO A 23 17.19 -10.96 19.31
CA PRO A 23 16.56 -10.36 20.48
C PRO A 23 15.08 -10.00 20.20
N ALA A 24 14.32 -9.79 21.26
CA ALA A 24 12.97 -9.28 21.14
C ALA A 24 12.99 -7.90 20.43
N ARG A 25 12.04 -7.71 19.49
CA ARG A 25 11.94 -6.45 18.71
C ARG A 25 10.51 -5.96 18.70
N GLN A 26 10.31 -4.74 19.12
CA GLN A 26 9.03 -4.05 18.91
C GLN A 26 8.97 -3.48 17.49
N ALA A 27 7.90 -3.81 16.79
CA ALA A 27 7.69 -3.44 15.39
C ALA A 27 6.60 -2.37 15.22
N LEU A 28 5.63 -2.30 16.14
CA LEU A 28 4.60 -1.27 16.18
C LEU A 28 4.44 -0.77 17.60
N TYR A 29 4.24 0.55 17.75
CA TYR A 29 4.18 1.27 19.02
C TYR A 29 2.89 2.07 19.13
N ASP A 30 1.90 1.55 19.85
CA ASP A 30 0.67 2.24 20.24
C ASP A 30 0.04 3.03 19.08
N LEU A 31 -0.25 2.32 17.99
CA LEU A 31 -0.68 2.92 16.72
C LEU A 31 -2.20 3.04 16.70
N ASP A 32 -2.68 4.27 16.48
CA ASP A 32 -4.07 4.60 16.17
C ASP A 32 -4.20 4.95 14.70
N LEU A 33 -5.16 4.35 13.99
CA LEU A 33 -5.35 4.55 12.55
C LEU A 33 -6.81 4.34 12.18
N SER A 34 -7.35 5.24 11.36
CA SER A 34 -8.69 5.12 10.82
C SER A 34 -8.64 5.27 9.29
N ILE A 35 -9.20 4.30 8.56
CA ILE A 35 -9.26 4.31 7.09
C ILE A 35 -10.72 4.39 6.66
N PRO A 36 -11.13 5.45 5.95
CA PRO A 36 -12.51 5.59 5.46
C PRO A 36 -12.88 4.50 4.45
N ALA A 37 -14.15 4.07 4.49
CA ALA A 37 -14.66 3.14 3.50
C ALA A 37 -14.74 3.79 2.11
N GLY A 38 -14.42 3.02 1.06
CA GLY A 38 -14.45 3.45 -0.33
C GLY A 38 -13.28 4.35 -0.76
N SER A 39 -12.35 4.68 0.15
CA SER A 39 -11.18 5.51 -0.18
C SER A 39 -10.02 4.71 -0.76
N VAL A 40 -9.15 5.38 -1.51
CA VAL A 40 -7.80 4.92 -1.82
C VAL A 40 -6.84 5.51 -0.78
N PHE A 41 -6.32 4.67 0.10
CA PHE A 41 -5.53 5.05 1.26
C PHE A 41 -4.07 4.64 1.11
N GLY A 42 -3.15 5.59 1.24
CA GLY A 42 -1.70 5.38 1.16
C GLY A 42 -1.08 5.14 2.53
N LEU A 43 -0.31 4.07 2.67
CA LEU A 43 0.53 3.81 3.83
C LEU A 43 1.99 4.02 3.42
N LEU A 44 2.52 5.20 3.71
CA LEU A 44 3.84 5.66 3.28
C LEU A 44 4.89 5.49 4.39
N GLY A 45 6.10 5.16 4.03
CA GLY A 45 7.23 5.10 4.96
C GLY A 45 8.41 4.30 4.44
N PRO A 46 9.60 4.47 5.02
CA PRO A 46 10.79 3.74 4.61
C PRO A 46 10.69 2.24 4.90
N ASN A 47 11.65 1.47 4.38
CA ASN A 47 11.79 0.07 4.73
C ASN A 47 12.05 -0.07 6.24
N GLY A 48 11.36 -1.03 6.87
CA GLY A 48 11.43 -1.19 8.33
C GLY A 48 10.52 -0.24 9.14
N ALA A 49 9.73 0.63 8.51
CA ALA A 49 8.77 1.50 9.20
C ALA A 49 7.64 0.77 9.93
N GLY A 50 7.42 -0.53 9.67
CA GLY A 50 6.35 -1.32 10.26
C GLY A 50 5.17 -1.61 9.33
N LYS A 51 5.17 -1.10 8.09
CA LYS A 51 4.08 -1.26 7.10
C LYS A 51 3.67 -2.72 6.90
N SER A 52 4.61 -3.59 6.53
CA SER A 52 4.33 -5.02 6.29
C SER A 52 3.88 -5.74 7.58
N THR A 53 4.37 -5.34 8.76
CA THR A 53 3.85 -5.86 10.04
C THR A 53 2.38 -5.48 10.24
N LEU A 54 2.02 -4.22 9.97
CA LEU A 54 0.64 -3.74 10.04
C LEU A 54 -0.25 -4.51 9.05
N ILE A 55 0.16 -4.61 7.78
CA ILE A 55 -0.58 -5.37 6.76
C ILE A 55 -0.77 -6.83 7.18
N ASN A 56 0.26 -7.50 7.67
CA ASN A 56 0.16 -8.89 8.11
C ASN A 56 -0.76 -9.06 9.32
N ILE A 57 -0.88 -8.06 10.20
CA ILE A 57 -1.87 -8.06 11.28
C ILE A 57 -3.27 -7.90 10.68
N LEU A 58 -3.50 -6.95 9.77
CA LEU A 58 -4.79 -6.76 9.10
C LEU A 58 -5.23 -8.03 8.36
N ALA A 59 -4.31 -8.68 7.66
CA ALA A 59 -4.55 -9.96 6.97
C ALA A 59 -4.81 -11.14 7.92
N GLY A 60 -4.59 -10.97 9.23
CA GLY A 60 -4.70 -12.05 10.22
C GLY A 60 -3.58 -13.09 10.14
N LEU A 61 -2.46 -12.77 9.47
CA LEU A 61 -1.27 -13.63 9.36
C LEU A 61 -0.36 -13.49 10.58
N VAL A 62 -0.36 -12.32 11.22
CA VAL A 62 0.40 -12.01 12.43
C VAL A 62 -0.56 -11.58 13.53
N ARG A 63 -0.42 -12.16 14.73
CA ARG A 63 -1.18 -11.73 15.91
C ARG A 63 -0.55 -10.46 16.48
N LYS A 64 -1.40 -9.45 16.77
CA LYS A 64 -0.99 -8.27 17.53
C LYS A 64 -0.61 -8.65 18.97
N THR A 65 0.17 -7.80 19.63
CA THR A 65 0.49 -7.98 21.07
C THR A 65 -0.56 -7.30 21.94
N THR A 66 -0.93 -6.06 21.62
CA THR A 66 -1.98 -5.29 22.33
C THR A 66 -2.78 -4.46 21.32
N GLY A 67 -3.82 -3.81 21.81
CA GLY A 67 -4.69 -2.93 21.03
C GLY A 67 -5.87 -3.64 20.38
N GLN A 68 -6.71 -2.88 19.69
CA GLN A 68 -7.90 -3.35 19.00
C GLN A 68 -7.82 -3.07 17.51
N VAL A 69 -8.28 -4.01 16.70
CA VAL A 69 -8.38 -3.88 15.24
C VAL A 69 -9.78 -4.30 14.81
N LYS A 70 -10.47 -3.40 14.10
CA LYS A 70 -11.72 -3.73 13.42
C LYS A 70 -11.54 -3.58 11.93
N ILE A 71 -12.04 -4.56 11.17
CA ILE A 71 -12.02 -4.58 9.71
C ILE A 71 -13.45 -4.70 9.24
N TRP A 72 -13.93 -3.71 8.50
CA TRP A 72 -15.31 -3.60 8.03
C TRP A 72 -16.35 -3.75 9.16
N GLY A 73 -16.03 -3.16 10.34
CA GLY A 73 -16.84 -3.27 11.55
C GLY A 73 -16.66 -4.56 12.36
N PHE A 74 -15.97 -5.56 11.84
CA PHE A 74 -15.70 -6.82 12.54
C PHE A 74 -14.45 -6.71 13.40
N ASP A 75 -14.59 -6.90 14.71
CA ASP A 75 -13.47 -7.04 15.63
C ASP A 75 -12.65 -8.29 15.28
N GLN A 76 -11.36 -8.11 15.03
CA GLN A 76 -10.49 -9.17 14.52
C GLN A 76 -10.32 -10.34 15.51
N ASP A 77 -10.40 -10.09 16.81
CA ASP A 77 -10.27 -11.13 17.82
C ASP A 77 -11.58 -11.91 18.03
N LYS A 78 -12.73 -11.21 17.96
CA LYS A 78 -14.06 -11.80 18.17
C LYS A 78 -14.61 -12.44 16.90
N ASN A 79 -14.34 -11.83 15.74
CA ASN A 79 -14.88 -12.21 14.44
C ASN A 79 -13.77 -12.48 13.40
N PRO A 80 -12.79 -13.37 13.66
CA PRO A 80 -11.61 -13.51 12.81
C PRO A 80 -11.89 -14.02 11.40
N ARG A 81 -12.98 -14.77 11.19
CA ARG A 81 -13.38 -15.25 9.86
C ARG A 81 -13.96 -14.13 9.02
N GLN A 82 -14.90 -13.35 9.58
CA GLN A 82 -15.53 -12.22 8.90
C GLN A 82 -14.50 -11.14 8.58
N SER A 83 -13.63 -10.83 9.54
CA SER A 83 -12.53 -9.89 9.36
C SER A 83 -11.61 -10.29 8.20
N ARG A 84 -11.20 -11.57 8.10
CA ARG A 84 -10.40 -12.07 6.97
C ARG A 84 -11.17 -12.13 5.65
N ALA A 85 -12.47 -12.39 5.69
CA ALA A 85 -13.29 -12.40 4.48
C ALA A 85 -13.52 -10.99 3.92
N ALA A 86 -13.42 -9.96 4.74
CA ALA A 86 -13.58 -8.56 4.32
C ALA A 86 -12.33 -7.98 3.62
N ILE A 87 -11.18 -8.66 3.70
CA ILE A 87 -9.90 -8.14 3.20
C ILE A 87 -9.23 -9.11 2.23
N GLY A 88 -8.80 -8.60 1.07
CA GLY A 88 -7.92 -9.28 0.14
C GLY A 88 -6.54 -8.65 0.15
N VAL A 89 -5.50 -9.45 0.07
CA VAL A 89 -4.12 -8.95 0.11
C VAL A 89 -3.34 -9.44 -1.10
N MET A 90 -2.78 -8.49 -1.84
CA MET A 90 -1.77 -8.74 -2.86
C MET A 90 -0.40 -8.50 -2.23
N PRO A 91 0.40 -9.54 -1.97
CA PRO A 91 1.70 -9.40 -1.33
C PRO A 91 2.74 -8.83 -2.31
N GLN A 92 3.81 -8.28 -1.75
CA GLN A 92 4.96 -7.77 -2.51
C GLN A 92 5.65 -8.88 -3.31
N GLU A 93 5.84 -10.06 -2.70
CA GLU A 93 6.52 -11.19 -3.34
C GLU A 93 5.61 -11.98 -4.27
N LEU A 94 6.18 -12.42 -5.41
CA LEU A 94 5.48 -13.21 -6.44
C LEU A 94 5.40 -14.69 -6.06
N ASN A 95 4.82 -14.99 -4.89
CA ASN A 95 4.66 -16.36 -4.39
C ASN A 95 3.48 -17.06 -5.09
N LEU A 96 3.72 -17.55 -6.30
CA LEU A 96 2.78 -18.36 -7.08
C LEU A 96 3.35 -19.76 -7.26
N ASP A 97 2.48 -20.77 -7.10
CA ASP A 97 2.83 -22.14 -7.44
C ASP A 97 3.06 -22.23 -8.95
N PRO A 98 4.26 -22.67 -9.41
CA PRO A 98 4.61 -22.69 -10.81
C PRO A 98 3.82 -23.72 -11.64
N PHE A 99 3.19 -24.72 -10.98
CA PHE A 99 2.46 -25.82 -11.60
C PHE A 99 0.96 -25.59 -11.70
N PHE A 100 0.41 -24.57 -11.03
CA PHE A 100 -0.98 -24.20 -11.23
C PHE A 100 -1.15 -23.31 -12.46
N THR A 101 -2.28 -23.47 -13.13
CA THR A 101 -2.77 -22.49 -14.11
C THR A 101 -3.46 -21.33 -13.36
N PRO A 102 -3.60 -20.13 -13.96
CA PRO A 102 -4.36 -19.03 -13.38
C PRO A 102 -5.76 -19.45 -12.92
N ARG A 103 -6.51 -20.14 -13.78
CA ARG A 103 -7.84 -20.68 -13.46
C ARG A 103 -7.80 -21.59 -12.22
N ALA A 104 -6.93 -22.59 -12.22
CA ALA A 104 -6.81 -23.51 -11.11
C ALA A 104 -6.39 -22.81 -9.80
N ALA A 105 -5.49 -21.84 -9.89
CA ALA A 105 -5.06 -21.06 -8.73
C ALA A 105 -6.23 -20.26 -8.11
N LEU A 106 -7.07 -19.62 -8.95
CA LEU A 106 -8.27 -18.91 -8.47
C LEU A 106 -9.32 -19.87 -7.90
N ASP A 107 -9.54 -21.01 -8.53
CA ASP A 107 -10.50 -22.01 -8.06
C ASP A 107 -10.12 -22.61 -6.71
N VAL A 108 -8.84 -22.90 -6.51
CA VAL A 108 -8.31 -23.34 -5.21
C VAL A 108 -8.50 -22.25 -4.17
N GLN A 109 -8.12 -21.01 -4.49
CA GLN A 109 -8.26 -19.87 -3.59
C GLN A 109 -9.72 -19.63 -3.20
N ALA A 110 -10.66 -19.67 -4.17
CA ALA A 110 -12.09 -19.55 -3.91
C ALA A 110 -12.60 -20.67 -2.97
N GLY A 111 -12.10 -21.90 -3.18
CA GLY A 111 -12.41 -23.03 -2.31
C GLY A 111 -11.94 -22.84 -0.88
N LEU A 112 -10.78 -22.24 -0.64
CA LEU A 112 -10.26 -21.91 0.69
C LEU A 112 -11.14 -20.90 1.44
N TYR A 113 -11.81 -19.99 0.70
CA TYR A 113 -12.84 -19.09 1.24
C TYR A 113 -14.22 -19.73 1.36
N GLY A 114 -14.38 -21.01 0.99
CA GLY A 114 -15.65 -21.73 1.07
C GLY A 114 -16.64 -21.39 -0.04
N ILE A 115 -16.19 -20.79 -1.15
CA ILE A 115 -17.05 -20.43 -2.28
C ILE A 115 -17.38 -21.69 -3.09
N PRO A 116 -18.68 -22.08 -3.20
CA PRO A 116 -19.10 -23.21 -4.00
C PRO A 116 -18.69 -23.06 -5.48
N LYS A 117 -18.41 -24.16 -6.16
CA LYS A 117 -18.00 -24.14 -7.58
C LYS A 117 -18.94 -23.33 -8.49
N SER A 118 -20.25 -23.43 -8.26
CA SER A 118 -21.27 -22.71 -9.03
C SER A 118 -21.29 -21.19 -8.82
N GLN A 119 -20.62 -20.68 -7.79
CA GLN A 119 -20.58 -19.25 -7.44
C GLN A 119 -19.18 -18.64 -7.69
N ARG A 120 -18.22 -19.42 -8.17
CA ARG A 120 -16.88 -18.93 -8.47
C ARG A 120 -16.90 -18.05 -9.70
N ARG A 121 -16.22 -16.93 -9.60
CA ARG A 121 -16.11 -15.93 -10.66
C ARG A 121 -14.72 -15.89 -11.28
N SER A 122 -14.04 -17.05 -11.34
CA SER A 122 -12.65 -17.15 -11.82
C SER A 122 -12.49 -16.57 -13.22
N GLU A 123 -13.45 -16.84 -14.14
CA GLU A 123 -13.42 -16.32 -15.52
C GLU A 123 -13.56 -14.79 -15.56
N ASP A 124 -14.56 -14.25 -14.84
CA ASP A 124 -14.79 -12.81 -14.78
C ASP A 124 -13.56 -12.08 -14.23
N ILE A 125 -12.94 -12.65 -13.19
CA ILE A 125 -11.76 -12.07 -12.56
C ILE A 125 -10.54 -12.15 -13.49
N LEU A 126 -10.36 -13.27 -14.20
CA LEU A 126 -9.30 -13.40 -15.20
C LEU A 126 -9.48 -12.40 -16.34
N ALA A 127 -10.72 -12.19 -16.80
CA ALA A 127 -11.03 -11.17 -17.80
C ALA A 127 -10.73 -9.75 -17.27
N MET A 128 -11.14 -9.46 -16.04
CA MET A 128 -10.88 -8.17 -15.38
C MET A 128 -9.39 -7.81 -15.33
N VAL A 129 -8.53 -8.79 -15.03
CA VAL A 129 -7.07 -8.58 -14.95
C VAL A 129 -6.35 -8.83 -16.29
N GLY A 130 -7.08 -9.11 -17.38
CA GLY A 130 -6.52 -9.34 -18.71
C GLY A 130 -5.68 -10.61 -18.81
N LEU A 131 -6.12 -11.71 -18.21
CA LEU A 131 -5.47 -13.02 -18.22
C LEU A 131 -6.31 -14.13 -18.84
N SER A 132 -7.44 -13.82 -19.51
CA SER A 132 -8.34 -14.83 -20.13
C SER A 132 -7.60 -15.76 -21.10
N GLU A 133 -6.77 -15.23 -21.99
CA GLU A 133 -6.00 -16.02 -22.98
C GLU A 133 -4.93 -16.91 -22.32
N LYS A 134 -4.55 -16.63 -21.08
CA LYS A 134 -3.54 -17.37 -20.32
C LYS A 134 -4.15 -18.17 -19.16
N ALA A 135 -5.49 -18.30 -19.12
CA ALA A 135 -6.19 -18.96 -18.04
C ALA A 135 -5.72 -20.39 -17.76
N ASP A 136 -5.34 -21.12 -18.81
CA ASP A 136 -4.92 -22.52 -18.76
C ASP A 136 -3.41 -22.72 -19.00
N ALA A 137 -2.62 -21.63 -19.12
CA ALA A 137 -1.17 -21.70 -19.21
C ALA A 137 -0.57 -21.87 -17.78
N TYR A 138 0.50 -22.64 -17.64
CA TYR A 138 1.15 -22.77 -16.33
C TYR A 138 1.72 -21.44 -15.83
N SER A 139 1.59 -21.15 -14.53
CA SER A 139 2.08 -19.91 -13.90
C SER A 139 3.57 -19.65 -14.13
N ARG A 140 4.38 -20.70 -14.30
CA ARG A 140 5.81 -20.59 -14.64
C ARG A 140 6.08 -19.93 -16.00
N SER A 141 5.13 -20.05 -16.95
CA SER A 141 5.26 -19.48 -18.29
C SER A 141 4.80 -18.02 -18.39
N LEU A 142 4.21 -17.48 -17.30
CA LEU A 142 3.74 -16.11 -17.25
C LEU A 142 4.91 -15.13 -17.09
N SER A 143 4.80 -13.96 -17.74
CA SER A 143 5.72 -12.83 -17.48
C SER A 143 5.57 -12.31 -16.03
N GLY A 144 6.53 -11.51 -15.56
CA GLY A 144 6.47 -10.89 -14.23
C GLY A 144 5.18 -10.08 -14.03
N GLY A 145 4.80 -9.28 -15.04
CA GLY A 145 3.55 -8.51 -15.00
C GLY A 145 2.30 -9.38 -15.01
N MET A 146 2.27 -10.48 -15.77
CA MET A 146 1.16 -11.44 -15.74
C MET A 146 1.04 -12.11 -14.37
N ARG A 147 2.15 -12.46 -13.73
CA ARG A 147 2.15 -13.02 -12.36
C ARG A 147 1.62 -12.01 -11.33
N ARG A 148 1.96 -10.73 -11.45
CA ARG A 148 1.38 -9.67 -10.58
C ARG A 148 -0.13 -9.55 -10.76
N ARG A 149 -0.61 -9.56 -12.02
CA ARG A 149 -2.05 -9.55 -12.31
C ARG A 149 -2.77 -10.78 -11.75
N LEU A 150 -2.12 -11.95 -11.77
CA LEU A 150 -2.66 -13.15 -11.14
C LEU A 150 -2.73 -13.05 -9.61
N LEU A 151 -1.73 -12.42 -8.94
CA LEU A 151 -1.79 -12.15 -7.51
C LEU A 151 -2.93 -11.19 -7.15
N LEU A 152 -3.14 -10.14 -7.95
CA LEU A 152 -4.30 -9.25 -7.81
C LEU A 152 -5.61 -10.04 -7.96
N ALA A 153 -5.73 -10.90 -8.97
CA ALA A 153 -6.89 -11.76 -9.17
C ALA A 153 -7.15 -12.67 -7.97
N LYS A 154 -6.11 -13.27 -7.39
CA LYS A 154 -6.22 -14.11 -6.18
C LYS A 154 -6.73 -13.31 -4.97
N ALA A 155 -6.30 -12.05 -4.82
CA ALA A 155 -6.77 -11.18 -3.74
C ALA A 155 -8.25 -10.80 -3.89
N LEU A 156 -8.79 -10.81 -5.11
CA LEU A 156 -10.17 -10.43 -5.43
C LEU A 156 -11.17 -11.60 -5.44
N VAL A 157 -10.69 -12.85 -5.42
CA VAL A 157 -11.51 -14.05 -5.70
C VAL A 157 -12.71 -14.21 -4.78
N HIS A 158 -12.65 -13.70 -3.55
CA HIS A 158 -13.70 -13.78 -2.55
C HIS A 158 -14.51 -12.47 -2.40
N SER A 159 -14.34 -11.55 -3.38
CA SER A 159 -15.04 -10.26 -3.42
C SER A 159 -14.91 -9.45 -2.12
N PRO A 160 -13.69 -9.17 -1.66
CA PRO A 160 -13.47 -8.45 -0.42
C PRO A 160 -13.95 -7.00 -0.52
N GLN A 161 -14.27 -6.38 0.63
CA GLN A 161 -14.58 -4.95 0.71
C GLN A 161 -13.32 -4.08 0.74
N ILE A 162 -12.19 -4.65 1.16
CA ILE A 162 -10.90 -3.97 1.28
C ILE A 162 -9.85 -4.76 0.49
N LEU A 163 -9.13 -4.07 -0.38
CA LEU A 163 -7.98 -4.62 -1.10
C LEU A 163 -6.69 -3.95 -0.61
N VAL A 164 -5.76 -4.76 -0.14
CA VAL A 164 -4.42 -4.30 0.23
C VAL A 164 -3.43 -4.65 -0.87
N LEU A 165 -2.67 -3.65 -1.30
CA LEU A 165 -1.60 -3.76 -2.29
C LEU A 165 -0.27 -3.46 -1.60
N ASP A 166 0.52 -4.49 -1.30
CA ASP A 166 1.81 -4.32 -0.62
C ASP A 166 2.93 -4.11 -1.63
N GLU A 167 3.39 -2.86 -1.76
CA GLU A 167 4.41 -2.40 -2.74
C GLU A 167 4.17 -2.93 -4.18
N PRO A 168 2.99 -2.71 -4.76
CA PRO A 168 2.56 -3.40 -5.97
C PRO A 168 3.38 -3.04 -7.20
N THR A 169 4.12 -1.93 -7.17
CA THR A 169 4.94 -1.41 -8.28
C THR A 169 6.43 -1.65 -8.12
N ALA A 170 6.86 -2.30 -7.02
CA ALA A 170 8.26 -2.60 -6.79
C ALA A 170 8.84 -3.46 -7.92
N GLY A 171 9.90 -2.97 -8.61
CA GLY A 171 10.53 -3.68 -9.73
C GLY A 171 9.68 -3.80 -11.00
N VAL A 172 8.68 -2.93 -11.18
CA VAL A 172 7.80 -2.89 -12.35
C VAL A 172 8.18 -1.69 -13.22
N ASP A 173 8.21 -1.88 -14.54
CA ASP A 173 8.41 -0.80 -15.51
C ASP A 173 7.26 0.23 -15.48
N ILE A 174 7.52 1.39 -16.07
CA ILE A 174 6.61 2.56 -15.99
C ILE A 174 5.25 2.26 -16.65
N GLU A 175 5.26 1.56 -17.78
CA GLU A 175 4.05 1.30 -18.57
C GLU A 175 3.13 0.31 -17.86
N LEU A 176 3.70 -0.76 -17.32
CA LEU A 176 2.97 -1.75 -16.54
C LEU A 176 2.46 -1.17 -15.21
N ARG A 177 3.22 -0.24 -14.59
CA ARG A 177 2.81 0.51 -13.40
C ARG A 177 1.56 1.32 -13.68
N GLN A 178 1.52 2.07 -14.80
CA GLN A 178 0.34 2.87 -15.17
C GLN A 178 -0.89 1.97 -15.37
N THR A 179 -0.73 0.87 -16.10
CA THR A 179 -1.82 -0.11 -16.30
C THR A 179 -2.36 -0.66 -14.98
N LEU A 180 -1.50 -0.94 -14.01
CA LEU A 180 -1.91 -1.40 -12.68
C LEU A 180 -2.74 -0.34 -11.96
N TRP A 181 -2.29 0.92 -12.00
CA TRP A 181 -2.97 2.05 -11.36
C TRP A 181 -4.34 2.31 -11.97
N ASP A 182 -4.47 2.25 -13.29
CA ASP A 182 -5.75 2.43 -13.98
C ASP A 182 -6.75 1.34 -13.59
N ASN A 183 -6.28 0.08 -13.49
CA ASN A 183 -7.12 -1.03 -13.02
C ASN A 183 -7.56 -0.85 -11.56
N VAL A 184 -6.66 -0.42 -10.67
CA VAL A 184 -6.96 -0.18 -9.25
C VAL A 184 -7.98 0.95 -9.08
N ARG A 185 -7.81 2.07 -9.79
CA ARG A 185 -8.76 3.19 -9.77
C ARG A 185 -10.12 2.78 -10.30
N ARG A 186 -10.16 2.08 -11.43
CA ARG A 186 -11.41 1.57 -12.00
C ARG A 186 -12.13 0.66 -11.02
N LEU A 187 -11.41 -0.27 -10.39
CA LEU A 187 -11.98 -1.17 -9.38
C LEU A 187 -12.59 -0.39 -8.20
N ASN A 188 -11.88 0.60 -7.66
CA ASN A 188 -12.41 1.44 -6.59
C ASN A 188 -13.67 2.20 -7.02
N GLN A 189 -13.65 2.86 -8.19
CA GLN A 189 -14.77 3.65 -8.71
C GLN A 189 -16.01 2.80 -9.03
N GLU A 190 -15.83 1.64 -9.66
CA GLU A 190 -16.94 0.77 -10.07
C GLU A 190 -17.57 0.01 -8.91
N THR A 191 -16.79 -0.36 -7.88
CA THR A 191 -17.26 -1.24 -6.80
C THR A 191 -17.40 -0.56 -5.45
N GLY A 192 -16.83 0.64 -5.27
CA GLY A 192 -16.72 1.29 -3.97
C GLY A 192 -15.75 0.58 -3.01
N MET A 193 -14.90 -0.31 -3.51
CA MET A 193 -13.91 -1.05 -2.72
C MET A 193 -12.89 -0.12 -2.10
N THR A 194 -12.60 -0.28 -0.82
CA THR A 194 -11.50 0.44 -0.16
C THR A 194 -10.17 -0.15 -0.60
N ILE A 195 -9.23 0.69 -1.01
CA ILE A 195 -7.89 0.27 -1.43
C ILE A 195 -6.88 0.78 -0.38
N ILE A 196 -6.03 -0.11 0.11
CA ILE A 196 -4.88 0.25 0.95
C ILE A 196 -3.62 -0.03 0.16
N LEU A 197 -2.87 1.01 -0.14
CA LEU A 197 -1.62 0.95 -0.90
C LEU A 197 -0.43 1.18 0.03
N THR A 198 0.51 0.24 0.09
CA THR A 198 1.82 0.54 0.71
C THR A 198 2.82 0.95 -0.35
N THR A 199 3.57 2.00 -0.07
CA THR A 199 4.66 2.48 -0.92
C THR A 199 5.70 3.23 -0.10
N HIS A 200 6.89 3.36 -0.64
CA HIS A 200 7.92 4.27 -0.14
C HIS A 200 8.15 5.45 -1.10
N TYR A 201 7.37 5.54 -2.20
CA TYR A 201 7.40 6.62 -3.17
C TYR A 201 6.25 7.60 -2.91
N LEU A 202 6.60 8.84 -2.53
CA LEU A 202 5.61 9.89 -2.30
C LEU A 202 4.79 10.21 -3.57
N GLU A 203 5.44 10.22 -4.73
CA GLU A 203 4.77 10.50 -6.02
C GLU A 203 3.65 9.51 -6.35
N GLU A 204 3.79 8.25 -5.97
CA GLU A 204 2.73 7.25 -6.15
C GLU A 204 1.55 7.54 -5.22
N ALA A 205 1.85 7.81 -3.95
CA ALA A 205 0.82 8.14 -2.96
C ALA A 205 0.07 9.43 -3.36
N GLU A 206 0.80 10.45 -3.82
CA GLU A 206 0.23 11.71 -4.30
C GLU A 206 -0.76 11.51 -5.46
N LYS A 207 -0.38 10.69 -6.45
CA LYS A 207 -1.21 10.45 -7.63
C LYS A 207 -2.41 9.56 -7.36
N MET A 208 -2.31 8.65 -6.40
CA MET A 208 -3.26 7.55 -6.24
C MET A 208 -4.18 7.68 -5.05
N CYS A 209 -3.73 8.31 -3.96
CA CYS A 209 -4.40 8.22 -2.67
C CYS A 209 -5.21 9.48 -2.34
N ASP A 210 -6.38 9.27 -1.75
CA ASP A 210 -7.22 10.35 -1.21
C ASP A 210 -6.66 10.84 0.13
N GLN A 211 -6.15 9.88 0.93
CA GLN A 211 -5.54 10.09 2.24
C GLN A 211 -4.25 9.30 2.35
N ILE A 212 -3.32 9.81 3.13
CA ILE A 212 -2.03 9.19 3.38
C ILE A 212 -1.77 9.13 4.88
N ALA A 213 -1.28 7.98 5.35
CA ALA A 213 -0.65 7.83 6.66
C ALA A 213 0.85 7.63 6.49
N ILE A 214 1.65 8.40 7.19
CA ILE A 214 3.11 8.31 7.18
C ILE A 214 3.57 7.54 8.41
N MET A 215 4.26 6.44 8.19
CA MET A 215 4.85 5.61 9.25
C MET A 215 6.37 5.74 9.29
N ASN A 216 6.92 5.78 10.49
CA ASN A 216 8.36 5.66 10.71
C ASN A 216 8.64 4.96 12.05
N HIS A 217 9.62 4.03 12.05
CA HIS A 217 10.03 3.28 13.24
C HIS A 217 8.85 2.69 14.06
N GLY A 218 7.84 2.14 13.36
CA GLY A 218 6.67 1.50 13.98
C GLY A 218 5.64 2.44 14.57
N LYS A 219 5.75 3.75 14.31
CA LYS A 219 4.81 4.79 14.77
C LYS A 219 4.13 5.47 13.60
N LEU A 220 2.91 5.93 13.81
CA LEU A 220 2.23 6.86 12.92
C LEU A 220 2.80 8.27 13.18
N ILE A 221 3.32 8.89 12.14
CA ILE A 221 3.91 10.25 12.22
C ILE A 221 2.88 11.31 11.84
N ALA A 222 2.10 11.03 10.79
CA ALA A 222 1.04 11.91 10.30
C ALA A 222 -0.01 11.10 9.56
N GLN A 223 -1.25 11.58 9.59
CA GLN A 223 -2.36 11.10 8.77
C GLN A 223 -3.23 12.29 8.39
N ASP A 224 -3.47 12.49 7.11
CA ASP A 224 -4.37 13.52 6.59
C ASP A 224 -4.76 13.21 5.14
N SER A 225 -5.61 14.05 4.55
CA SER A 225 -5.84 14.05 3.11
C SER A 225 -4.54 14.33 2.35
N THR A 226 -4.41 13.75 1.16
CA THR A 226 -3.21 13.95 0.33
C THR A 226 -2.92 15.44 0.09
N PRO A 227 -3.90 16.30 -0.27
CA PRO A 227 -3.64 17.73 -0.44
C PRO A 227 -3.13 18.42 0.83
N ASN A 228 -3.70 18.09 2.00
CA ASN A 228 -3.27 18.69 3.27
C ASN A 228 -1.84 18.30 3.64
N LEU A 229 -1.46 17.02 3.47
CA LEU A 229 -0.08 16.59 3.73
C LEU A 229 0.91 17.23 2.78
N LEU A 230 0.56 17.36 1.50
CA LEU A 230 1.41 18.04 0.52
C LEU A 230 1.60 19.53 0.85
N ALA A 231 0.53 20.20 1.30
CA ALA A 231 0.61 21.60 1.74
C ALA A 231 1.53 21.77 2.98
N GLN A 232 1.56 20.78 3.89
CA GLN A 232 2.48 20.80 5.04
C GLN A 232 3.94 20.52 4.65
N LEU A 233 4.17 19.81 3.54
CA LEU A 233 5.51 19.56 2.99
C LEU A 233 6.01 20.76 2.17
N ASP A 234 5.34 21.92 2.24
CA ASP A 234 5.60 23.12 1.46
C ASP A 234 7.04 23.60 1.64
N GLY A 235 7.87 23.15 0.71
CA GLY A 235 9.28 23.48 0.63
C GLY A 235 9.97 22.60 -0.40
N LYS A 236 9.97 23.02 -1.65
CA LYS A 236 10.85 22.40 -2.65
C LYS A 236 12.29 22.78 -2.34
N THR A 237 13.17 21.79 -2.36
CA THR A 237 14.62 22.04 -2.26
C THR A 237 15.22 21.81 -3.63
N MET A 238 15.81 22.84 -4.20
CA MET A 238 16.61 22.74 -5.41
C MET A 238 18.07 22.55 -5.00
N HIS A 239 18.69 21.51 -5.50
CA HIS A 239 20.12 21.26 -5.33
C HIS A 239 20.84 21.72 -6.61
N ILE A 240 21.72 22.67 -6.48
CA ILE A 240 22.46 23.28 -7.60
C ILE A 240 23.92 22.98 -7.40
N GLN A 241 24.58 22.42 -8.42
CA GLN A 241 26.03 22.32 -8.49
C GLN A 241 26.53 23.46 -9.40
N PRO A 242 27.02 24.57 -8.83
CA PRO A 242 27.50 25.68 -9.65
C PRO A 242 28.84 25.30 -10.33
N GLU A 243 29.04 25.79 -11.55
CA GLU A 243 30.32 25.60 -12.26
C GLU A 243 31.44 26.42 -11.64
N GLU A 244 31.11 27.55 -11.00
CA GLU A 244 32.04 28.41 -10.31
C GLU A 244 31.65 28.57 -8.82
N PRO A 245 32.63 28.78 -7.90
CA PRO A 245 32.34 28.98 -6.48
C PRO A 245 31.39 30.15 -6.23
N VAL A 246 30.31 29.91 -5.51
CA VAL A 246 29.32 30.95 -5.16
C VAL A 246 29.92 31.84 -4.08
N GLN A 247 30.12 33.14 -4.38
CA GLN A 247 30.67 34.13 -3.45
C GLN A 247 29.60 34.69 -2.50
N THR A 248 28.34 34.78 -2.95
CA THR A 248 27.22 35.29 -2.15
C THR A 248 26.00 34.40 -2.33
N LEU A 249 25.38 34.02 -1.21
CA LEU A 249 24.15 33.22 -1.25
C LEU A 249 23.00 34.08 -1.77
N PRO A 250 22.15 33.56 -2.69
CA PRO A 250 20.95 34.25 -3.11
C PRO A 250 20.00 34.42 -1.92
N THR A 251 19.52 35.63 -1.72
CA THR A 251 18.57 35.97 -0.65
C THR A 251 17.24 36.39 -1.25
N HIS A 252 16.15 35.77 -0.79
CA HIS A 252 14.78 36.14 -1.16
C HIS A 252 13.86 35.89 0.04
N PRO A 253 12.82 36.70 0.27
CA PRO A 253 11.94 36.58 1.42
C PRO A 253 11.29 35.18 1.57
N ASP A 254 11.00 34.52 0.45
CA ASP A 254 10.34 33.20 0.41
C ASP A 254 11.32 32.03 0.13
N MET A 255 12.64 32.27 0.23
CA MET A 255 13.67 31.27 -0.02
C MET A 255 14.67 31.22 1.12
N THR A 256 15.14 30.02 1.41
CA THR A 256 16.29 29.80 2.29
C THR A 256 17.39 29.13 1.49
N SER A 257 18.56 29.74 1.43
CA SER A 257 19.72 29.20 0.72
C SER A 257 20.81 28.76 1.71
N SER A 258 21.46 27.63 1.43
CA SER A 258 22.58 27.12 2.20
C SER A 258 23.66 26.54 1.29
N LEU A 259 24.93 26.79 1.63
CA LEU A 259 26.06 26.23 0.90
C LEU A 259 26.56 24.97 1.61
N ASN A 260 26.71 23.89 0.88
CA ASN A 260 27.25 22.64 1.38
C ASN A 260 28.79 22.67 1.38
N LYS A 261 29.42 21.75 2.12
CA LYS A 261 30.88 21.65 2.21
C LYS A 261 31.57 21.29 0.87
N ASP A 262 30.82 20.71 -0.07
CA ASP A 262 31.27 20.34 -1.42
C ASP A 262 31.10 21.47 -2.45
N GLY A 263 30.66 22.67 -2.01
CA GLY A 263 30.41 23.81 -2.88
C GLY A 263 29.05 23.81 -3.57
N SER A 264 28.21 22.79 -3.35
CA SER A 264 26.85 22.77 -3.87
C SER A 264 25.91 23.67 -3.05
N LEU A 265 24.86 24.19 -3.70
CA LEU A 265 23.89 25.11 -3.13
C LEU A 265 22.54 24.41 -2.95
N ASN A 266 21.98 24.47 -1.75
CA ASN A 266 20.60 24.09 -1.50
C ASN A 266 19.73 25.33 -1.38
N ILE A 267 18.73 25.44 -2.25
CA ILE A 267 17.72 26.49 -2.19
C ILE A 267 16.40 25.86 -1.84
N ARG A 268 15.84 26.22 -0.67
CA ARG A 268 14.50 25.79 -0.25
C ARG A 268 13.54 26.95 -0.47
N TYR A 269 12.43 26.70 -1.19
CA TYR A 269 11.40 27.69 -1.49
C TYR A 269 10.01 27.08 -1.38
N SER A 270 8.98 27.92 -1.10
CA SER A 270 7.58 27.51 -1.07
C SER A 270 7.05 27.36 -2.48
N ALA A 271 6.47 26.19 -2.80
CA ALA A 271 5.93 25.91 -4.13
C ALA A 271 4.64 26.72 -4.43
N THR A 272 3.93 27.16 -3.40
CA THR A 272 2.64 27.87 -3.51
C THR A 272 2.79 29.37 -3.76
N LYS A 273 3.97 29.96 -3.52
CA LYS A 273 4.21 31.39 -3.64
C LYS A 273 4.99 31.82 -4.90
N THR A 274 5.43 30.87 -5.72
CA THR A 274 6.33 31.17 -6.86
C THR A 274 5.63 31.12 -8.21
N SER A 275 4.31 31.38 -8.28
CA SER A 275 3.58 31.57 -9.53
C SER A 275 3.16 33.04 -9.65
N ALA A 276 4.13 33.90 -9.92
CA ALA A 276 3.93 35.25 -10.46
C ALA A 276 5.10 35.59 -11.37
#